data_d9588e0aa5e6c7042ba43cf2b57fb9db
#
_entry.id   d9588e0aa5e6c7042ba43cf2b57fb9db
#
_cell.length_a   1.000
_cell.length_b   1.000
_cell.length_c   1.000
_cell.angle_alpha   90.00
_cell.angle_beta   90.00
_cell.angle_gamma   90.00
#
_symmetry.space_group_name_H-M   'P 1'
#
loop_
_entity.id
_entity.type
_entity.pdbx_description
1 polymer ?
#
loop_
_entity_poly.entity_id
_entity_poly.type
_entity_poly.pdbx_seq_one_letter_code
_entity_poly.pdbx_strand_id
1 'polypeptide(L)'
;SKHDNHKSYTTNFTNGNIAVDFEDNRVKLPKLKNVKAKLHRNFSGQIKSATISQVPSGKYYVSILVETEHVELPHTNQNTGIDLGVKELCITSDGKKYENPKIIRKYEKKLKKLQRQLAHKEKRSQNYYKVKKKIALCHEKITNSRKDYLHKISHEIISENQVIVSENLQIKNMVKNHHLAKSISDVSWYE
;
A
#
# COMPACT_ATOMS: atom_id res chain seq x y z
N SER A 1 6.43 7.98 26.99
CA SER A 1 6.96 7.93 25.61
C SER A 1 5.97 7.16 24.75
N LYS A 2 5.41 7.82 23.73
CA LYS A 2 4.65 7.13 22.69
C LYS A 2 5.61 6.18 22.00
N HIS A 3 5.44 4.89 22.18
CA HIS A 3 6.17 3.91 21.42
C HIS A 3 5.75 4.02 19.96
N ASP A 4 6.59 4.59 19.12
CA ASP A 4 6.46 4.53 17.68
C ASP A 4 6.44 3.06 17.25
N ASN A 5 5.30 2.62 16.73
CA ASN A 5 5.12 1.25 16.25
C ASN A 5 5.82 0.97 14.91
N HIS A 6 6.48 1.97 14.32
CA HIS A 6 7.24 1.86 13.10
C HIS A 6 8.69 1.55 13.39
N LYS A 7 9.03 0.26 13.33
CA LYS A 7 10.42 -0.18 13.37
C LYS A 7 10.95 -0.20 11.95
N SER A 8 11.68 0.85 11.57
CA SER A 8 12.36 0.93 10.27
C SER A 8 13.82 1.30 10.43
N TYR A 9 14.62 0.85 9.49
CA TYR A 9 16.04 1.12 9.40
C TYR A 9 16.40 1.36 7.94
N THR A 10 17.04 2.48 7.66
CA THR A 10 17.51 2.84 6.32
C THR A 10 19.03 2.82 6.27
N THR A 11 19.58 2.28 5.21
CA THR A 11 21.02 2.24 4.92
C THR A 11 21.28 2.73 3.51
N ASN A 12 22.29 3.56 3.34
CA ASN A 12 22.73 4.01 2.03
C ASN A 12 23.66 2.98 1.38
N PHE A 13 23.68 2.97 0.06
CA PHE A 13 24.62 2.15 -0.70
C PHE A 13 26.05 2.71 -0.54
N THR A 14 26.98 1.84 -0.15
CA THR A 14 28.40 2.17 -0.03
C THR A 14 29.20 0.90 -0.29
N ASN A 15 30.08 0.92 -1.28
CA ASN A 15 31.01 -0.17 -1.57
C ASN A 15 30.36 -1.57 -1.64
N GLY A 16 29.22 -1.71 -2.31
CA GLY A 16 28.56 -2.99 -2.50
C GLY A 16 27.94 -3.60 -1.24
N ASN A 17 27.62 -2.78 -0.23
CA ASN A 17 26.99 -3.22 1.03
C ASN A 17 25.53 -3.65 0.85
N ILE A 18 24.89 -3.24 -0.27
CA ILE A 18 23.54 -3.65 -0.65
C ILE A 18 23.62 -4.31 -2.03
N ALA A 19 23.04 -5.49 -2.19
CA ALA A 19 22.91 -6.16 -3.49
C ALA A 19 21.61 -6.97 -3.51
N VAL A 20 21.09 -7.20 -4.70
CA VAL A 20 19.90 -8.03 -4.92
C VAL A 20 20.26 -9.14 -5.90
N ASP A 21 19.98 -10.34 -5.49
CA ASP A 21 20.09 -11.55 -6.30
C ASP A 21 18.66 -12.00 -6.66
N PHE A 22 18.29 -11.80 -7.92
CA PHE A 22 16.96 -12.14 -8.42
C PHE A 22 16.81 -13.64 -8.71
N GLU A 23 17.89 -14.35 -8.96
CA GLU A 23 17.87 -15.78 -9.24
C GLU A 23 17.61 -16.56 -7.95
N ASP A 24 18.38 -16.28 -6.90
CA ASP A 24 18.26 -16.94 -5.60
C ASP A 24 17.24 -16.29 -4.66
N ASN A 25 16.58 -15.21 -5.10
CA ASN A 25 15.66 -14.43 -4.26
C ASN A 25 16.29 -13.99 -2.93
N ARG A 26 17.44 -13.32 -3.01
CA ARG A 26 18.19 -12.85 -1.84
C ARG A 26 18.51 -11.38 -1.92
N VAL A 27 18.56 -10.75 -0.76
CA VAL A 27 19.01 -9.36 -0.60
C VAL A 27 20.18 -9.35 0.37
N LYS A 28 21.32 -8.81 -0.08
CA LYS A 28 22.46 -8.50 0.77
C LYS A 28 22.20 -7.17 1.47
N LEU A 29 22.35 -7.15 2.78
CA LEU A 29 22.20 -5.95 3.60
C LEU A 29 23.39 -5.83 4.56
N PRO A 30 23.78 -4.60 4.96
CA PRO A 30 24.82 -4.40 5.95
C PRO A 30 24.53 -5.21 7.23
N LYS A 31 25.53 -5.91 7.74
CA LYS A 31 25.48 -6.77 8.94
C LYS A 31 24.57 -8.02 8.86
N LEU A 32 23.63 -8.09 7.91
CA LEU A 32 22.70 -9.22 7.78
C LEU A 32 23.06 -10.22 6.69
N LYS A 33 24.15 -9.99 5.95
CA LYS A 33 24.57 -10.83 4.82
C LYS A 33 23.41 -11.05 3.81
N ASN A 34 23.31 -12.24 3.23
CA ASN A 34 22.30 -12.58 2.22
C ASN A 34 21.01 -13.09 2.90
N VAL A 35 19.97 -12.26 2.91
CA VAL A 35 18.66 -12.58 3.49
C VAL A 35 17.75 -13.06 2.37
N LYS A 36 17.06 -14.18 2.57
CA LYS A 36 16.03 -14.66 1.64
C LYS A 36 14.85 -13.68 1.64
N ALA A 37 14.45 -13.22 0.47
CA ALA A 37 13.36 -12.26 0.29
C ALA A 37 12.47 -12.69 -0.88
N LYS A 38 11.17 -12.39 -0.81
CA LYS A 38 10.28 -12.57 -1.95
C LYS A 38 10.38 -11.31 -2.82
N LEU A 39 11.07 -11.42 -3.94
CA LEU A 39 11.24 -10.34 -4.90
C LEU A 39 10.06 -10.33 -5.87
N HIS A 40 9.38 -9.17 -5.98
CA HIS A 40 8.18 -9.04 -6.80
C HIS A 40 8.44 -8.37 -8.15
N ARG A 41 9.54 -7.61 -8.24
CA ARG A 41 9.92 -6.86 -9.44
C ARG A 41 11.42 -6.96 -9.63
N ASN A 42 11.83 -7.25 -10.85
CA ASN A 42 13.20 -7.04 -11.27
C ASN A 42 13.38 -5.55 -11.57
N PHE A 43 14.56 -5.05 -11.34
CA PHE A 43 14.95 -3.69 -11.70
C PHE A 43 16.37 -3.69 -12.27
N SER A 44 16.63 -2.71 -13.09
CA SER A 44 17.96 -2.33 -13.56
C SER A 44 18.29 -0.94 -13.03
N GLY A 45 19.56 -0.63 -12.85
CA GLY A 45 20.01 0.67 -12.37
C GLY A 45 20.82 0.60 -11.10
N GLN A 46 21.22 1.77 -10.61
CA GLN A 46 22.11 1.90 -9.47
C GLN A 46 21.33 1.95 -8.15
N ILE A 47 21.59 1.01 -7.25
CA ILE A 47 21.02 1.04 -5.90
C ILE A 47 21.58 2.25 -5.14
N LYS A 48 20.71 3.05 -4.52
CA LYS A 48 21.06 4.20 -3.70
C LYS A 48 20.89 3.93 -2.21
N SER A 49 19.81 3.26 -1.83
CA SER A 49 19.55 2.92 -0.43
C SER A 49 18.59 1.73 -0.31
N ALA A 50 18.57 1.16 0.88
CA ALA A 50 17.55 0.18 1.27
C ALA A 50 16.96 0.54 2.62
N THR A 51 15.63 0.44 2.74
CA THR A 51 14.89 0.62 3.98
C THR A 51 14.24 -0.70 4.37
N ILE A 52 14.59 -1.20 5.54
CA ILE A 52 14.00 -2.38 6.13
C ILE A 52 12.95 -1.93 7.15
N SER A 53 11.73 -2.44 7.05
CA SER A 53 10.64 -2.09 7.96
C SER A 53 9.95 -3.33 8.50
N GLN A 54 9.54 -3.28 9.76
CA GLN A 54 8.70 -4.29 10.38
C GLN A 54 7.28 -3.74 10.53
N VAL A 55 6.30 -4.47 9.99
CA VAL A 55 4.89 -4.11 10.13
C VAL A 55 4.24 -4.80 11.34
N PRO A 56 3.09 -4.30 11.84
CA PRO A 56 2.41 -4.85 13.02
C PRO A 56 2.03 -6.33 12.93
N SER A 57 1.92 -6.89 11.71
CA SER A 57 1.72 -8.33 11.49
C SER A 57 2.94 -9.18 11.82
N GLY A 58 4.11 -8.55 12.07
CA GLY A 58 5.40 -9.19 12.33
C GLY A 58 6.20 -9.53 11.07
N LYS A 59 5.72 -9.17 9.88
CA LYS A 59 6.47 -9.32 8.63
C LYS A 59 7.50 -8.22 8.48
N TYR A 60 8.55 -8.52 7.72
CA TYR A 60 9.56 -7.56 7.32
C TYR A 60 9.44 -7.28 5.83
N TYR A 61 9.66 -6.04 5.47
CA TYR A 61 9.72 -5.57 4.09
C TYR A 61 11.04 -4.86 3.86
N VAL A 62 11.56 -4.99 2.65
CA VAL A 62 12.69 -4.20 2.17
C VAL A 62 12.21 -3.34 0.99
N SER A 63 12.44 -2.05 1.09
CA SER A 63 12.23 -1.09 -0.01
C SER A 63 13.60 -0.66 -0.49
N ILE A 64 13.87 -0.81 -1.77
CA ILE A 64 15.15 -0.50 -2.39
C ILE A 64 14.95 0.70 -3.30
N LEU A 65 15.69 1.78 -3.05
CA LEU A 65 15.74 2.95 -3.91
C LEU A 65 16.77 2.71 -4.99
N VAL A 66 16.33 2.80 -6.22
CA VAL A 66 17.17 2.58 -7.40
C VAL A 66 17.07 3.81 -8.30
N GLU A 67 18.20 4.27 -8.80
CA GLU A 67 18.27 5.27 -9.87
C GLU A 67 18.22 4.53 -11.21
N THR A 68 17.22 4.87 -12.01
CA THR A 68 17.01 4.30 -13.35
C THR A 68 16.90 5.41 -14.35
N GLU A 69 17.14 5.11 -15.61
CA GLU A 69 16.82 6.02 -16.70
C GLU A 69 15.30 6.22 -16.80
N HIS A 70 14.90 7.45 -17.06
CA HIS A 70 13.51 7.77 -17.31
C HIS A 70 13.12 7.28 -18.71
N VAL A 71 12.12 6.43 -18.75
CA VAL A 71 11.51 6.02 -20.03
C VAL A 71 10.23 6.82 -20.19
N GLU A 72 10.19 7.68 -21.19
CA GLU A 72 8.97 8.41 -21.52
C GLU A 72 7.87 7.47 -21.97
N LEU A 73 6.66 7.71 -21.49
CA LEU A 73 5.49 6.98 -21.98
C LEU A 73 5.20 7.40 -23.42
N PRO A 74 4.68 6.50 -24.25
CA PRO A 74 4.27 6.85 -25.62
C PRO A 74 3.29 8.02 -25.59
N HIS A 75 3.50 8.99 -26.48
CA HIS A 75 2.54 10.09 -26.64
C HIS A 75 1.19 9.58 -27.10
N THR A 76 0.15 9.96 -26.36
CA THR A 76 -1.24 9.71 -26.72
C THR A 76 -1.91 11.07 -26.97
N ASN A 77 -2.87 11.13 -27.88
CA ASN A 77 -3.69 12.34 -28.11
C ASN A 77 -4.94 12.33 -27.22
N GLN A 78 -5.01 11.43 -26.24
CA GLN A 78 -6.17 11.28 -25.37
C GLN A 78 -6.04 12.16 -24.12
N ASN A 79 -7.13 12.83 -23.78
CA ASN A 79 -7.26 13.62 -22.57
C ASN A 79 -8.51 13.16 -21.84
N THR A 80 -8.45 13.09 -20.51
CA THR A 80 -9.61 12.69 -19.70
C THR A 80 -9.80 13.56 -18.48
N GLY A 81 -11.05 13.83 -18.16
CA GLY A 81 -11.46 14.33 -16.84
C GLY A 81 -11.83 13.17 -15.93
N ILE A 82 -11.52 13.26 -14.65
CA ILE A 82 -11.86 12.26 -13.64
C ILE A 82 -12.76 12.89 -12.58
N ASP A 83 -13.95 12.30 -12.41
CA ASP A 83 -14.86 12.57 -11.30
C ASP A 83 -14.76 11.44 -10.26
N LEU A 84 -14.43 11.79 -9.02
CA LEU A 84 -14.26 10.85 -7.92
C LEU A 84 -15.56 10.68 -7.13
N GLY A 85 -16.07 9.45 -7.07
CA GLY A 85 -17.35 9.15 -6.43
C GLY A 85 -17.27 8.09 -5.34
N VAL A 86 -18.28 8.07 -4.48
CA VAL A 86 -18.40 7.08 -3.39
C VAL A 86 -19.04 5.79 -3.89
N LYS A 87 -19.96 5.89 -4.85
CA LYS A 87 -20.64 4.73 -5.45
C LYS A 87 -19.71 4.02 -6.41
N GLU A 88 -19.23 4.77 -7.37
CA GLU A 88 -18.12 4.39 -8.26
C GLU A 88 -16.84 5.02 -7.71
N LEU A 89 -15.70 4.35 -7.84
CA LEU A 89 -14.41 4.91 -7.39
C LEU A 89 -14.06 6.17 -8.18
N CYS A 90 -14.17 6.08 -9.48
CA CYS A 90 -14.09 7.22 -10.38
C CYS A 90 -14.84 6.96 -11.69
N ILE A 91 -15.20 8.05 -12.36
CA ILE A 91 -15.80 8.06 -13.69
C ILE A 91 -14.94 8.97 -14.57
N THR A 92 -14.55 8.51 -15.73
CA THR A 92 -13.80 9.30 -16.70
C THR A 92 -14.75 10.02 -17.66
N SER A 93 -14.27 11.10 -18.28
CA SER A 93 -15.09 11.95 -19.18
C SER A 93 -15.64 11.21 -20.41
N ASP A 94 -15.00 10.11 -20.82
CA ASP A 94 -15.48 9.21 -21.86
C ASP A 94 -16.56 8.22 -21.38
N GLY A 95 -16.94 8.30 -20.09
CA GLY A 95 -18.00 7.50 -19.48
C GLY A 95 -17.56 6.15 -18.91
N LYS A 96 -16.25 5.83 -18.91
CA LYS A 96 -15.72 4.63 -18.30
C LYS A 96 -15.85 4.71 -16.77
N LYS A 97 -16.39 3.69 -16.14
CA LYS A 97 -16.67 3.62 -14.71
C LYS A 97 -15.76 2.62 -14.03
N TYR A 98 -15.10 3.04 -12.97
CA TYR A 98 -14.31 2.17 -12.10
C TYR A 98 -15.08 1.95 -10.80
N GLU A 99 -15.47 0.71 -10.55
CA GLU A 99 -16.28 0.35 -9.39
C GLU A 99 -15.55 0.54 -8.07
N ASN A 100 -16.29 0.87 -7.02
CA ASN A 100 -15.77 0.82 -5.66
C ASN A 100 -15.68 -0.64 -5.18
N PRO A 101 -14.49 -1.22 -4.95
CA PRO A 101 -14.31 -2.63 -4.60
C PRO A 101 -14.81 -2.99 -3.20
N LYS A 102 -15.24 -2.00 -2.39
CA LYS A 102 -15.81 -2.15 -1.04
C LYS A 102 -14.97 -3.08 -0.14
N ILE A 103 -13.66 -2.94 -0.20
CA ILE A 103 -12.68 -3.86 0.42
C ILE A 103 -12.87 -3.92 1.94
N ILE A 104 -13.12 -2.78 2.61
CA ILE A 104 -13.38 -2.78 4.06
C ILE A 104 -14.61 -3.64 4.37
N ARG A 105 -15.69 -3.49 3.63
CA ARG A 105 -16.94 -4.23 3.86
C ARG A 105 -16.73 -5.74 3.71
N LYS A 106 -15.89 -6.17 2.78
CA LYS A 106 -15.51 -7.58 2.58
C LYS A 106 -14.88 -8.18 3.84
N TYR A 107 -14.06 -7.42 4.55
CA TYR A 107 -13.33 -7.90 5.73
C TYR A 107 -14.00 -7.52 7.07
N GLU A 108 -15.05 -6.70 7.06
CA GLU A 108 -15.69 -6.13 8.25
C GLU A 108 -16.16 -7.20 9.25
N LYS A 109 -16.88 -8.21 8.78
CA LYS A 109 -17.37 -9.31 9.65
C LYS A 109 -16.22 -10.01 10.37
N LYS A 110 -15.13 -10.30 9.64
CA LYS A 110 -13.93 -10.94 10.18
C LYS A 110 -13.24 -10.05 11.20
N LEU A 111 -13.09 -8.76 10.89
CA LEU A 111 -12.44 -7.79 11.78
C LEU A 111 -13.23 -7.62 13.08
N LYS A 112 -14.54 -7.43 12.98
CA LYS A 112 -15.43 -7.36 14.15
C LYS A 112 -15.34 -8.61 15.05
N LYS A 113 -15.33 -9.81 14.45
CA LYS A 113 -15.16 -11.06 15.19
C LYS A 113 -13.82 -11.12 15.94
N LEU A 114 -12.72 -10.75 15.28
CA LEU A 114 -11.39 -10.74 15.88
C LEU A 114 -11.28 -9.67 16.99
N GLN A 115 -11.87 -8.50 16.82
CA GLN A 115 -11.89 -7.44 17.82
C GLN A 115 -12.66 -7.87 19.08
N ARG A 116 -13.82 -8.51 18.91
CA ARG A 116 -14.58 -9.10 20.05
C ARG A 116 -13.75 -10.17 20.76
N GLN A 117 -13.10 -11.07 20.01
CA GLN A 117 -12.22 -12.07 20.60
C GLN A 117 -11.07 -11.43 21.38
N LEU A 118 -10.49 -10.33 20.90
CA LEU A 118 -9.41 -9.63 21.58
C LEU A 118 -9.88 -9.02 22.90
N ALA A 119 -11.10 -8.43 22.91
CA ALA A 119 -11.69 -7.82 24.11
C ALA A 119 -11.87 -8.81 25.27
N HIS A 120 -12.10 -10.10 24.96
CA HIS A 120 -12.23 -11.18 25.94
C HIS A 120 -10.91 -11.86 26.31
N LYS A 121 -9.76 -11.36 25.84
CA LYS A 121 -8.46 -11.93 26.18
C LYS A 121 -7.79 -11.12 27.29
N GLU A 122 -7.18 -11.84 28.21
CA GLU A 122 -6.34 -11.23 29.23
C GLU A 122 -5.21 -10.45 28.56
N LYS A 123 -5.09 -9.17 28.90
CA LYS A 123 -4.06 -8.26 28.35
C LYS A 123 -2.68 -8.82 28.62
N ARG A 124 -1.80 -8.75 27.60
CA ARG A 124 -0.41 -9.26 27.64
C ARG A 124 -0.26 -10.79 27.67
N SER A 125 -1.35 -11.58 27.68
CA SER A 125 -1.27 -13.03 27.53
C SER A 125 -0.80 -13.44 26.12
N GLN A 126 -0.25 -14.65 25.98
CA GLN A 126 0.11 -15.21 24.67
C GLN A 126 -1.08 -15.25 23.70
N ASN A 127 -2.27 -15.58 24.22
CA ASN A 127 -3.49 -15.62 23.41
C ASN A 127 -3.93 -14.23 22.98
N TYR A 128 -3.73 -13.18 23.81
CA TYR A 128 -3.94 -11.78 23.40
C TYR A 128 -3.05 -11.41 22.21
N TYR A 129 -1.76 -11.70 22.26
CA TYR A 129 -0.85 -11.40 21.16
C TYR A 129 -1.14 -12.21 19.89
N LYS A 130 -1.56 -13.47 20.00
CA LYS A 130 -2.00 -14.28 18.87
C LYS A 130 -3.20 -13.63 18.14
N VAL A 131 -4.20 -13.16 18.88
CA VAL A 131 -5.38 -12.48 18.28
C VAL A 131 -4.99 -11.11 17.72
N LYS A 132 -4.17 -10.33 18.43
CA LYS A 132 -3.65 -9.03 17.96
C LYS A 132 -2.92 -9.19 16.62
N LYS A 133 -2.10 -10.22 16.46
CA LYS A 133 -1.43 -10.54 15.19
C LYS A 133 -2.43 -10.87 14.08
N LYS A 134 -3.51 -11.63 14.36
CA LYS A 134 -4.57 -11.91 13.36
C LYS A 134 -5.29 -10.64 12.91
N ILE A 135 -5.52 -9.68 13.81
CA ILE A 135 -6.09 -8.37 13.48
C ILE A 135 -5.13 -7.59 12.58
N ALA A 136 -3.85 -7.52 12.94
CA ALA A 136 -2.84 -6.85 12.15
C ALA A 136 -2.72 -7.43 10.72
N LEU A 137 -2.73 -8.76 10.59
CA LEU A 137 -2.77 -9.44 9.28
C LEU A 137 -4.03 -9.10 8.47
N CYS A 138 -5.17 -8.93 9.14
CA CYS A 138 -6.41 -8.55 8.47
C CYS A 138 -6.33 -7.10 7.94
N HIS A 139 -5.82 -6.16 8.73
CA HIS A 139 -5.58 -4.78 8.29
C HIS A 139 -4.57 -4.71 7.14
N GLU A 140 -3.46 -5.42 7.24
CA GLU A 140 -2.45 -5.50 6.19
C GLU A 140 -3.07 -5.98 4.86
N LYS A 141 -3.93 -6.99 4.92
CA LYS A 141 -4.63 -7.50 3.74
C LYS A 141 -5.58 -6.48 3.12
N ILE A 142 -6.30 -5.72 3.95
CA ILE A 142 -7.16 -4.62 3.50
C ILE A 142 -6.33 -3.57 2.77
N THR A 143 -5.27 -3.07 3.41
CA THR A 143 -4.38 -2.04 2.84
C THR A 143 -3.75 -2.49 1.53
N ASN A 144 -3.19 -3.70 1.50
CA ASN A 144 -2.54 -4.22 0.28
C ASN A 144 -3.55 -4.41 -0.87
N SER A 145 -4.77 -4.90 -0.58
CA SER A 145 -5.81 -5.06 -1.60
C SER A 145 -6.26 -3.72 -2.17
N ARG A 146 -6.33 -2.66 -1.33
CA ARG A 146 -6.66 -1.30 -1.78
C ARG A 146 -5.57 -0.76 -2.68
N LYS A 147 -4.33 -0.81 -2.22
CA LYS A 147 -3.17 -0.31 -3.00
C LYS A 147 -3.05 -1.00 -4.35
N ASP A 148 -3.18 -2.33 -4.37
CA ASP A 148 -3.15 -3.08 -5.63
C ASP A 148 -4.25 -2.63 -6.59
N TYR A 149 -5.47 -2.44 -6.09
CA TYR A 149 -6.60 -1.98 -6.90
C TYR A 149 -6.40 -0.56 -7.43
N LEU A 150 -6.01 0.39 -6.56
CA LEU A 150 -5.76 1.77 -6.94
C LEU A 150 -4.59 1.89 -7.94
N HIS A 151 -3.51 1.15 -7.72
CA HIS A 151 -2.37 1.15 -8.63
C HIS A 151 -2.73 0.61 -10.02
N LYS A 152 -3.59 -0.41 -10.12
CA LYS A 152 -4.05 -0.92 -11.40
C LYS A 152 -4.85 0.12 -12.18
N ILE A 153 -5.80 0.77 -11.51
CA ILE A 153 -6.62 1.81 -12.13
C ILE A 153 -5.78 3.03 -12.51
N SER A 154 -4.94 3.53 -11.61
CA SER A 154 -4.10 4.69 -11.92
C SER A 154 -3.13 4.41 -13.06
N HIS A 155 -2.55 3.21 -13.12
CA HIS A 155 -1.69 2.81 -14.21
C HIS A 155 -2.46 2.77 -15.54
N GLU A 156 -3.65 2.21 -15.56
CA GLU A 156 -4.51 2.16 -16.74
C GLU A 156 -4.84 3.56 -17.25
N ILE A 157 -5.33 4.45 -16.37
CA ILE A 157 -5.69 5.82 -16.75
C ILE A 157 -4.48 6.60 -17.25
N ILE A 158 -3.32 6.47 -16.57
CA ILE A 158 -2.09 7.19 -16.96
C ILE A 158 -1.53 6.66 -18.27
N SER A 159 -1.60 5.36 -18.53
CA SER A 159 -1.08 4.77 -19.77
C SER A 159 -1.93 5.11 -21.01
N GLU A 160 -3.21 5.40 -20.82
CA GLU A 160 -4.15 5.71 -21.92
C GLU A 160 -4.25 7.21 -22.24
N ASN A 161 -3.83 8.11 -21.33
CA ASN A 161 -4.09 9.54 -21.45
C ASN A 161 -2.84 10.40 -21.29
N GLN A 162 -2.71 11.42 -22.14
CA GLN A 162 -1.64 12.42 -22.08
C GLN A 162 -1.91 13.49 -21.02
N VAL A 163 -3.17 13.92 -20.88
CA VAL A 163 -3.60 14.91 -19.91
C VAL A 163 -4.74 14.34 -19.08
N ILE A 164 -4.61 14.47 -17.77
CA ILE A 164 -5.63 14.03 -16.80
C ILE A 164 -6.01 15.23 -15.93
N VAL A 165 -7.29 15.54 -15.89
CA VAL A 165 -7.86 16.62 -15.07
C VAL A 165 -8.74 16.02 -13.98
N SER A 166 -8.53 16.40 -12.73
CA SER A 166 -9.33 15.93 -11.60
C SER A 166 -9.71 17.07 -10.67
N GLU A 167 -10.77 16.85 -9.87
CA GLU A 167 -11.17 17.77 -8.82
C GLU A 167 -10.18 17.79 -7.66
N ASN A 168 -10.05 18.96 -7.02
CA ASN A 168 -9.31 19.09 -5.76
C ASN A 168 -10.25 18.84 -4.57
N LEU A 169 -10.41 17.60 -4.18
CA LEU A 169 -11.31 17.20 -3.09
C LEU A 169 -10.74 17.50 -1.70
N GLN A 170 -11.52 18.13 -0.85
CA GLN A 170 -11.21 18.37 0.57
C GLN A 170 -11.56 17.14 1.44
N ILE A 171 -10.90 16.01 1.18
CA ILE A 171 -11.21 14.70 1.78
C ILE A 171 -11.22 14.74 3.30
N LYS A 172 -10.29 15.47 3.93
CA LYS A 172 -10.24 15.64 5.40
C LYS A 172 -11.52 16.22 5.98
N ASN A 173 -12.18 17.14 5.27
CA ASN A 173 -13.43 17.73 5.69
C ASN A 173 -14.62 16.80 5.40
N MET A 174 -14.58 16.08 4.28
CA MET A 174 -15.63 15.14 3.91
C MET A 174 -15.73 13.97 4.89
N VAL A 175 -14.63 13.48 5.45
CA VAL A 175 -14.61 12.38 6.45
C VAL A 175 -15.23 12.80 7.78
N LYS A 176 -15.37 14.11 8.08
CA LYS A 176 -16.07 14.59 9.28
C LYS A 176 -17.58 14.32 9.22
N ASN A 177 -18.14 14.11 8.04
CA ASN A 177 -19.54 13.70 7.88
C ASN A 177 -19.70 12.22 8.26
N HIS A 178 -20.30 11.94 9.42
CA HIS A 178 -20.47 10.59 9.96
C HIS A 178 -21.24 9.64 9.03
N HIS A 179 -22.17 10.15 8.23
CA HIS A 179 -22.94 9.33 7.28
C HIS A 179 -22.10 8.84 6.09
N LEU A 180 -21.13 9.64 5.65
CA LEU A 180 -20.29 9.35 4.50
C LEU A 180 -18.89 8.82 4.87
N ALA A 181 -18.43 9.05 6.11
CA ALA A 181 -17.07 8.73 6.55
C ALA A 181 -16.65 7.29 6.25
N LYS A 182 -17.54 6.32 6.49
CA LYS A 182 -17.25 4.90 6.19
C LYS A 182 -17.07 4.66 4.69
N SER A 183 -17.92 5.25 3.87
CA SER A 183 -17.87 5.09 2.43
C SER A 183 -16.66 5.79 1.82
N ILE A 184 -16.33 7.00 2.29
CA ILE A 184 -15.15 7.77 1.89
C ILE A 184 -13.89 7.01 2.31
N SER A 185 -13.85 6.44 3.52
CA SER A 185 -12.73 5.61 3.97
C SER A 185 -12.59 4.31 3.17
N ASP A 186 -13.67 3.80 2.62
CA ASP A 186 -13.65 2.56 1.81
C ASP A 186 -13.06 2.81 0.41
N VAL A 187 -13.30 3.98 -0.20
CA VAL A 187 -12.72 4.37 -1.50
C VAL A 187 -11.26 4.81 -1.40
N SER A 188 -10.80 5.27 -0.22
CA SER A 188 -9.37 5.58 0.03
C SER A 188 -8.74 6.63 -0.89
N TRP A 189 -9.45 7.70 -1.21
CA TRP A 189 -8.96 8.80 -2.06
C TRP A 189 -7.71 9.55 -1.53
N TYR A 190 -7.26 9.25 -0.32
CA TYR A 190 -6.09 9.85 0.33
C TYR A 190 -4.83 8.98 0.25
N GLU A 191 -4.85 7.85 -0.46
CA GLU A 191 -3.70 6.97 -0.73
C GLU A 191 -3.11 7.26 -2.16
#